data_bbe0404bff02b52893296ece7eb183bf
#
_entry.id   bbe0404bff02b52893296ece7eb183bf
#
_cell.length_a   1.000
_cell.length_b   1.000
_cell.length_c   1.000
_cell.angle_alpha   90.00
_cell.angle_beta   90.00
_cell.angle_gamma   90.00
#
_symmetry.space_group_name_H-M   'P 1'
#
loop_
_entity.id
_entity.type
_entity.pdbx_description
1 polymer ?
#
loop_
_entity_poly.entity_id
_entity_poly.type
_entity_poly.pdbx_seq_one_letter_code
_entity_poly.pdbx_strand_id
1 'polypeptide(L)'
;MTVCWSLKAQEFYTASHASDIRSLQVLADGDFRKMPVIGIDDNSVITVSFDYTSDQQPWIDYTVVHCDRYWQKDDLDESEYLDYSYLPQHIEEVKPSFNTFLQYYHYKVTIPNQEVRPTISGNYALLFHPQGEPDSILAVATFCVSEKMAFVGGEVSGNTDIDFNAQHQQLSLEVGWGQSQLPNLNPATEMTVRVQQNGRRDNEQLVTKPLRIEANRVVYEHDRRLIFEGGNNWRRFEFTDEKYPGIGVDRIRYQSSLYHAFLNLDQERSLNHYIYDQDQHGRFYLHALRVDDKEVESEYFKAVFSLKASRQLDKRGVYLLGEFSHQALDSLSRMEYDDVEGVYRKEVLLKQGAYNYMYVVPEGNQLSTAAIEGNHYETPNEYQIYVYYHPFAARYDRLIGIGVLNAQGQTSTR
;
A
#
# COMPACT_ATOMS: atom_id res chain seq x y z
N MET A 1 -22.77 -2.20 35.95
CA MET A 1 -21.76 -2.83 35.06
C MET A 1 -21.32 -1.77 34.07
N THR A 2 -20.18 -1.16 34.33
CA THR A 2 -19.60 -0.13 33.44
C THR A 2 -18.86 -0.88 32.34
N VAL A 3 -19.41 -0.87 31.13
CA VAL A 3 -18.72 -1.41 29.95
C VAL A 3 -17.59 -0.45 29.64
N CYS A 4 -16.38 -0.84 29.99
CA CYS A 4 -15.17 -0.14 29.57
C CYS A 4 -15.00 -0.44 28.08
N TRP A 5 -15.41 0.48 27.21
CA TRP A 5 -15.00 0.49 25.82
C TRP A 5 -13.49 0.80 25.81
N SER A 6 -12.67 -0.21 25.57
CA SER A 6 -11.27 0.03 25.21
C SER A 6 -11.31 0.77 23.87
N LEU A 7 -11.01 2.07 23.91
CA LEU A 7 -10.65 2.83 22.70
C LEU A 7 -9.42 2.11 22.13
N LYS A 8 -9.59 1.29 21.07
CA LYS A 8 -8.44 0.90 20.24
C LYS A 8 -7.86 2.20 19.71
N ALA A 9 -6.58 2.41 19.93
CA ALA A 9 -5.88 3.54 19.32
C ALA A 9 -6.09 3.45 17.79
N GLN A 10 -6.31 4.60 17.17
CA GLN A 10 -6.55 4.69 15.73
C GLN A 10 -5.25 4.32 15.00
N GLU A 11 -5.29 3.27 14.19
CA GLU A 11 -4.19 2.91 13.31
C GLU A 11 -4.30 3.71 12.01
N PHE A 12 -3.20 4.36 11.61
CA PHE A 12 -3.15 5.09 10.35
C PHE A 12 -2.72 4.17 9.20
N TYR A 13 -3.38 4.32 8.07
CA TYR A 13 -3.00 3.68 6.80
C TYR A 13 -3.41 4.58 5.64
N THR A 14 -2.73 4.44 4.52
CA THR A 14 -3.07 5.20 3.31
C THR A 14 -4.47 4.84 2.86
N ALA A 15 -5.39 5.80 2.96
CA ALA A 15 -6.79 5.63 2.58
C ALA A 15 -7.47 6.96 2.28
N SER A 16 -8.46 6.91 1.39
CA SER A 16 -9.43 7.99 1.19
C SER A 16 -10.66 7.72 2.06
N HIS A 17 -11.06 8.69 2.87
CA HIS A 17 -12.27 8.63 3.69
C HIS A 17 -13.42 9.44 3.07
N ALA A 18 -13.11 10.40 2.19
CA ALA A 18 -14.08 11.16 1.45
C ALA A 18 -14.31 10.56 0.06
N SER A 19 -15.58 10.49 -0.36
CA SER A 19 -15.97 9.97 -1.66
C SER A 19 -15.45 10.79 -2.85
N ASP A 20 -15.06 12.04 -2.60
CA ASP A 20 -14.59 12.97 -3.62
C ASP A 20 -13.06 12.94 -3.80
N ILE A 21 -12.33 12.31 -2.87
CA ILE A 21 -10.90 12.07 -3.01
C ILE A 21 -10.65 10.83 -3.86
N ARG A 22 -9.86 10.99 -4.92
CA ARG A 22 -9.53 9.96 -5.90
C ARG A 22 -8.03 9.89 -6.16
N SER A 23 -7.58 8.78 -6.71
CA SER A 23 -6.21 8.60 -7.21
C SER A 23 -5.12 8.96 -6.19
N LEU A 24 -5.39 8.72 -4.89
CA LEU A 24 -4.40 8.97 -3.84
C LEU A 24 -3.18 8.07 -4.04
N GLN A 25 -2.01 8.68 -4.18
CA GLN A 25 -0.72 8.00 -4.32
C GLN A 25 0.31 8.57 -3.37
N VAL A 26 1.21 7.69 -2.90
CA VAL A 26 2.37 8.04 -2.05
C VAL A 26 3.61 7.48 -2.72
N LEU A 27 4.43 8.34 -3.30
CA LEU A 27 5.56 7.95 -4.14
C LEU A 27 6.88 8.42 -3.54
N ALA A 28 7.85 7.51 -3.38
CA ALA A 28 9.23 7.89 -3.07
C ALA A 28 9.95 8.25 -4.38
N ASP A 29 10.51 9.47 -4.47
CA ASP A 29 11.19 10.02 -5.64
C ASP A 29 10.36 9.92 -6.95
N GLY A 30 9.04 9.94 -6.85
CA GLY A 30 8.12 9.82 -7.99
C GLY A 30 8.08 8.42 -8.63
N ASP A 31 8.69 7.40 -8.05
CA ASP A 31 8.71 6.03 -8.57
C ASP A 31 7.70 5.13 -7.83
N PHE A 32 6.62 4.76 -8.52
CA PHE A 32 5.55 3.91 -7.98
C PHE A 32 6.01 2.49 -7.60
N ARG A 33 7.20 2.05 -8.04
CA ARG A 33 7.76 0.74 -7.71
C ARG A 33 8.50 0.73 -6.38
N LYS A 34 8.90 1.90 -5.88
CA LYS A 34 9.61 2.03 -4.60
C LYS A 34 8.66 1.93 -3.43
N MET A 35 9.16 1.40 -2.32
CA MET A 35 8.51 1.54 -1.02
C MET A 35 8.39 3.04 -0.68
N PRO A 36 7.31 3.49 -0.02
CA PRO A 36 7.17 4.88 0.42
C PRO A 36 8.09 5.16 1.62
N VAL A 37 9.39 5.07 1.41
CA VAL A 37 10.43 5.25 2.45
C VAL A 37 11.49 6.18 1.92
N ILE A 38 11.87 7.18 2.72
CA ILE A 38 12.98 8.10 2.46
C ILE A 38 14.05 7.95 3.54
N GLY A 39 15.28 8.37 3.24
CA GLY A 39 16.34 8.46 4.22
C GLY A 39 16.31 9.79 4.97
N ILE A 40 16.62 9.77 6.26
CA ILE A 40 16.64 10.98 7.08
C ILE A 40 17.74 11.96 6.65
N ASP A 41 18.86 11.44 6.17
CA ASP A 41 20.06 12.20 5.83
C ASP A 41 20.33 12.27 4.31
N ASP A 42 19.37 11.91 3.48
CA ASP A 42 19.51 11.97 2.02
C ASP A 42 18.55 12.96 1.36
N ASN A 43 18.63 13.09 0.05
CA ASN A 43 17.80 14.00 -0.73
C ASN A 43 16.54 13.34 -1.28
N SER A 44 16.18 12.15 -0.80
CA SER A 44 14.95 11.48 -1.23
C SER A 44 13.72 12.21 -0.72
N VAL A 45 12.63 12.15 -1.49
CA VAL A 45 11.39 12.86 -1.19
C VAL A 45 10.20 11.93 -1.29
N ILE A 46 9.22 12.16 -0.45
CA ILE A 46 7.87 11.59 -0.60
C ILE A 46 7.00 12.61 -1.32
N THR A 47 6.37 12.19 -2.40
CA THR A 47 5.32 12.95 -3.07
C THR A 47 3.97 12.27 -2.80
N VAL A 48 3.06 12.99 -2.18
CA VAL A 48 1.67 12.59 -2.01
C VAL A 48 0.83 13.40 -2.99
N SER A 49 0.05 12.73 -3.80
CA SER A 49 -0.88 13.38 -4.73
C SER A 49 -2.24 12.71 -4.70
N PHE A 50 -3.28 13.51 -4.93
CA PHE A 50 -4.66 13.04 -5.08
C PHE A 50 -5.48 14.06 -5.88
N ASP A 51 -6.61 13.59 -6.40
CA ASP A 51 -7.59 14.45 -7.05
C ASP A 51 -8.81 14.64 -6.17
N TYR A 52 -9.33 15.85 -6.09
CA TYR A 52 -10.61 16.15 -5.46
C TYR A 52 -11.63 16.46 -6.54
N THR A 53 -12.67 15.63 -6.66
CA THR A 53 -13.73 15.79 -7.67
C THR A 53 -14.74 16.85 -7.21
N SER A 54 -14.68 18.04 -7.80
CA SER A 54 -15.53 19.19 -7.46
C SER A 54 -15.53 20.23 -8.57
N ASP A 55 -16.61 20.99 -8.67
CA ASP A 55 -16.70 22.18 -9.56
C ASP A 55 -16.01 23.42 -8.98
N GLN A 56 -15.68 23.40 -7.69
CA GLN A 56 -14.99 24.49 -6.99
C GLN A 56 -13.79 23.94 -6.24
N GLN A 57 -12.71 24.72 -6.20
CA GLN A 57 -11.50 24.35 -5.48
C GLN A 57 -11.74 24.33 -3.96
N PRO A 58 -11.69 23.17 -3.28
CA PRO A 58 -11.71 23.12 -1.83
C PRO A 58 -10.37 23.59 -1.26
N TRP A 59 -10.42 24.29 -0.11
CA TRP A 59 -9.23 24.60 0.65
C TRP A 59 -8.90 23.44 1.56
N ILE A 60 -7.75 22.79 1.30
CA ILE A 60 -7.31 21.59 2.03
C ILE A 60 -6.00 21.90 2.73
N ASP A 61 -5.98 21.60 4.02
CA ASP A 61 -4.80 21.62 4.87
C ASP A 61 -4.34 20.19 5.17
N TYR A 62 -3.09 20.05 5.60
CA TYR A 62 -2.58 18.78 6.09
C TYR A 62 -1.85 18.93 7.42
N THR A 63 -1.95 17.90 8.24
CA THR A 63 -1.21 17.72 9.49
C THR A 63 -0.32 16.49 9.36
N VAL A 64 0.88 16.55 9.94
CA VAL A 64 1.82 15.42 9.98
C VAL A 64 1.86 14.88 11.39
N VAL A 65 1.76 13.56 11.55
CA VAL A 65 1.91 12.88 12.83
C VAL A 65 2.98 11.81 12.76
N HIS A 66 3.78 11.70 13.81
CA HIS A 66 4.70 10.58 13.98
C HIS A 66 3.96 9.40 14.61
N CYS A 67 4.29 8.18 14.20
CA CYS A 67 3.62 6.96 14.62
C CYS A 67 4.65 5.90 15.06
N ASP A 68 4.20 5.06 15.99
CA ASP A 68 4.94 3.88 16.40
C ASP A 68 4.98 2.79 15.30
N ARG A 69 5.65 1.68 15.57
CA ARG A 69 5.71 0.51 14.65
C ARG A 69 4.35 -0.13 14.36
N TYR A 70 3.29 0.20 15.09
CA TYR A 70 1.93 -0.27 14.86
C TYR A 70 1.06 0.76 14.13
N TRP A 71 1.66 1.83 13.62
CA TRP A 71 0.98 2.95 12.97
C TRP A 71 0.00 3.72 13.89
N GLN A 72 0.22 3.66 15.19
CA GLN A 72 -0.52 4.46 16.16
C GLN A 72 0.26 5.73 16.46
N LYS A 73 -0.45 6.86 16.62
CA LYS A 73 0.20 8.11 17.02
C LYS A 73 0.92 7.91 18.35
N ASP A 74 2.18 8.28 18.41
CA ASP A 74 2.95 8.30 19.65
C ASP A 74 2.75 9.60 20.48
N ASP A 75 3.37 9.66 21.65
CA ASP A 75 3.23 10.78 22.60
C ASP A 75 4.32 11.85 22.39
N LEU A 76 4.83 12.03 21.15
CA LEU A 76 5.80 13.07 20.83
C LEU A 76 5.06 14.38 20.47
N ASP A 77 5.66 15.51 20.90
CA ASP A 77 5.25 16.82 20.42
C ASP A 77 5.85 17.09 19.02
N GLU A 78 5.17 17.88 18.21
CA GLU A 78 5.60 18.19 16.81
C GLU A 78 7.04 18.65 16.71
N SER A 79 7.49 19.49 17.64
CA SER A 79 8.86 20.01 17.71
C SER A 79 9.94 18.94 18.01
N GLU A 80 9.53 17.72 18.42
CA GLU A 80 10.44 16.60 18.65
C GLU A 80 10.74 15.80 17.39
N TYR A 81 9.83 15.83 16.39
CA TYR A 81 9.98 15.04 15.15
C TYR A 81 9.96 15.86 13.86
N LEU A 82 9.65 17.15 13.91
CA LEU A 82 9.69 18.06 12.77
C LEU A 82 10.57 19.28 13.05
N ASP A 83 11.34 19.70 12.04
CA ASP A 83 12.05 20.97 12.02
C ASP A 83 11.15 22.02 11.32
N TYR A 84 10.98 23.20 11.93
CA TYR A 84 10.18 24.33 11.42
C TYR A 84 8.70 23.95 11.10
N SER A 85 7.98 23.45 12.10
CA SER A 85 6.58 23.07 11.89
C SER A 85 5.61 24.14 12.38
N TYR A 86 4.73 24.59 11.51
CA TYR A 86 3.51 25.36 11.83
C TYR A 86 2.32 24.61 11.27
N LEU A 87 1.96 23.50 11.89
CA LEU A 87 0.82 22.69 11.47
C LEU A 87 -0.51 23.25 11.98
N PRO A 88 -1.60 23.10 11.24
CA PRO A 88 -1.68 22.51 9.90
C PRO A 88 -1.13 23.41 8.81
N GLN A 89 -0.62 22.79 7.72
CA GLN A 89 -0.12 23.47 6.53
C GLN A 89 -1.17 23.45 5.43
N HIS A 90 -1.27 24.58 4.69
CA HIS A 90 -2.09 24.64 3.49
C HIS A 90 -1.40 23.97 2.30
N ILE A 91 -2.17 23.27 1.45
CA ILE A 91 -1.61 22.71 0.20
C ILE A 91 -1.60 23.80 -0.86
N GLU A 92 -0.39 24.26 -1.22
CA GLU A 92 -0.22 25.33 -2.24
C GLU A 92 -0.20 24.79 -3.68
N GLU A 93 0.32 23.55 -3.89
CA GLU A 93 0.39 22.96 -5.24
C GLU A 93 -0.94 22.33 -5.60
N VAL A 94 -1.82 23.15 -6.21
CA VAL A 94 -3.15 22.73 -6.66
C VAL A 94 -3.36 23.20 -8.10
N LYS A 95 -3.82 22.27 -8.96
CA LYS A 95 -4.10 22.54 -10.37
C LYS A 95 -5.52 22.08 -10.72
N PRO A 96 -6.35 22.88 -11.39
CA PRO A 96 -7.63 22.41 -11.92
C PRO A 96 -7.40 21.44 -13.08
N SER A 97 -8.31 20.48 -13.25
CA SER A 97 -8.33 19.63 -14.43
C SER A 97 -8.62 20.45 -15.69
N PHE A 98 -8.10 20.00 -16.80
CA PHE A 98 -8.24 20.66 -18.08
C PHE A 98 -8.70 19.67 -19.16
N ASN A 99 -9.71 20.04 -19.91
CA ASN A 99 -10.23 19.26 -21.04
C ASN A 99 -10.73 17.85 -20.65
N THR A 100 -11.26 17.69 -19.44
CA THR A 100 -11.82 16.45 -18.90
C THR A 100 -13.34 16.55 -18.73
N PHE A 101 -14.05 15.41 -18.86
CA PHE A 101 -15.50 15.37 -18.63
C PHE A 101 -15.82 15.44 -17.13
N LEU A 102 -15.04 14.77 -16.29
CA LEU A 102 -15.13 14.90 -14.85
C LEU A 102 -14.17 16.01 -14.40
N GLN A 103 -14.73 17.06 -13.77
CA GLN A 103 -13.90 18.13 -13.21
C GLN A 103 -13.30 17.70 -11.88
N TYR A 104 -12.01 17.97 -11.69
CA TYR A 104 -11.28 17.73 -10.45
C TYR A 104 -10.18 18.76 -10.25
N TYR A 105 -9.69 18.86 -9.02
CA TYR A 105 -8.49 19.60 -8.64
C TYR A 105 -7.42 18.61 -8.22
N HIS A 106 -6.26 18.68 -8.85
CA HIS A 106 -5.09 17.87 -8.52
C HIS A 106 -4.29 18.54 -7.42
N TYR A 107 -4.16 17.86 -6.28
CA TYR A 107 -3.38 18.30 -5.11
C TYR A 107 -2.09 17.53 -5.02
N LYS A 108 -1.01 18.23 -4.62
CA LYS A 108 0.31 17.62 -4.46
C LYS A 108 1.06 18.21 -3.28
N VAL A 109 1.65 17.33 -2.48
CA VAL A 109 2.50 17.66 -1.33
C VAL A 109 3.79 16.87 -1.44
N THR A 110 4.93 17.55 -1.28
CA THR A 110 6.25 16.91 -1.26
C THR A 110 6.86 17.06 0.14
N ILE A 111 7.37 15.99 0.73
CA ILE A 111 8.03 15.93 2.03
C ILE A 111 9.43 15.31 1.85
N PRO A 112 10.52 15.93 2.40
CA PRO A 112 10.54 17.21 3.11
C PRO A 112 10.32 18.42 2.17
N ASN A 113 9.81 19.51 2.75
CA ASN A 113 9.68 20.80 2.10
C ASN A 113 10.23 21.91 3.02
N GLN A 114 9.95 23.17 2.72
CA GLN A 114 10.43 24.30 3.51
C GLN A 114 9.78 24.40 4.89
N GLU A 115 8.52 23.94 5.01
CA GLU A 115 7.67 24.09 6.19
C GLU A 115 7.65 22.80 7.04
N VAL A 116 7.90 21.65 6.42
CA VAL A 116 7.81 20.33 7.06
C VAL A 116 9.01 19.48 6.70
N ARG A 117 9.85 19.21 7.69
CA ARG A 117 11.03 18.35 7.56
C ARG A 117 11.11 17.39 8.74
N PRO A 118 11.00 16.08 8.51
CA PRO A 118 11.25 15.08 9.55
C PRO A 118 12.67 15.15 10.11
N THR A 119 12.82 15.11 11.44
CA THR A 119 14.11 15.15 12.14
C THR A 119 14.48 13.83 12.80
N ILE A 120 13.53 12.91 12.92
CA ILE A 120 13.74 11.57 13.45
C ILE A 120 13.21 10.52 12.47
N SER A 121 13.69 9.28 12.60
CA SER A 121 13.20 8.15 11.82
C SER A 121 11.94 7.55 12.42
N GLY A 122 11.18 6.80 11.64
CA GLY A 122 9.98 6.12 12.08
C GLY A 122 8.89 6.13 11.01
N ASN A 123 7.67 5.92 11.45
CA ASN A 123 6.48 5.97 10.63
C ASN A 123 5.83 7.35 10.70
N TYR A 124 5.31 7.83 9.59
CA TYR A 124 4.67 9.14 9.47
C TYR A 124 3.33 9.01 8.75
N ALA A 125 2.34 9.76 9.19
CA ALA A 125 1.07 9.90 8.50
C ALA A 125 0.77 11.38 8.21
N LEU A 126 0.39 11.71 6.96
CA LEU A 126 -0.21 12.98 6.61
C LEU A 126 -1.73 12.83 6.67
N LEU A 127 -2.35 13.72 7.42
CA LEU A 127 -3.80 13.78 7.60
C LEU A 127 -4.32 14.98 6.82
N PHE A 128 -5.06 14.74 5.75
CA PHE A 128 -5.67 15.79 4.92
C PHE A 128 -7.07 16.12 5.41
N HIS A 129 -7.38 17.41 5.59
CA HIS A 129 -8.65 17.87 6.12
C HIS A 129 -9.05 19.22 5.51
N PRO A 130 -10.34 19.61 5.52
CA PRO A 130 -10.75 20.95 5.10
C PRO A 130 -10.07 22.01 5.97
N GLN A 131 -9.80 23.16 5.38
CA GLN A 131 -9.20 24.28 6.10
C GLN A 131 -10.04 24.67 7.32
N GLY A 132 -9.38 24.69 8.48
CA GLY A 132 -10.03 25.04 9.75
C GLY A 132 -10.82 23.89 10.41
N GLU A 133 -10.83 22.69 9.84
CA GLU A 133 -11.55 21.51 10.36
C GLU A 133 -10.61 20.31 10.56
N PRO A 134 -9.63 20.36 11.46
CA PRO A 134 -8.59 19.33 11.59
C PRO A 134 -9.11 17.94 12.00
N ASP A 135 -10.29 17.87 12.58
CA ASP A 135 -10.93 16.60 12.98
C ASP A 135 -11.69 15.92 11.84
N SER A 136 -11.91 16.62 10.72
CA SER A 136 -12.63 16.12 9.54
C SER A 136 -11.66 15.52 8.53
N ILE A 137 -11.15 14.30 8.78
CA ILE A 137 -10.14 13.68 7.93
C ILE A 137 -10.74 13.22 6.60
N LEU A 138 -10.26 13.81 5.50
CA LEU A 138 -10.63 13.48 4.11
C LEU A 138 -9.83 12.30 3.57
N ALA A 139 -8.52 12.27 3.86
CA ALA A 139 -7.61 11.21 3.44
C ALA A 139 -6.42 11.12 4.40
N VAL A 140 -5.79 9.96 4.42
CA VAL A 140 -4.54 9.69 5.13
C VAL A 140 -3.52 9.18 4.12
N ALA A 141 -2.28 9.66 4.20
CA ALA A 141 -1.16 9.11 3.44
C ALA A 141 -0.02 8.72 4.40
N THR A 142 0.46 7.48 4.32
CA THR A 142 1.50 6.96 5.21
C THR A 142 2.81 6.72 4.48
N PHE A 143 3.92 7.09 5.13
CA PHE A 143 5.27 6.87 4.64
C PHE A 143 6.23 6.62 5.80
N CYS A 144 7.48 6.25 5.51
CA CYS A 144 8.49 6.02 6.52
C CYS A 144 9.74 6.86 6.26
N VAL A 145 10.45 7.16 7.36
CA VAL A 145 11.77 7.79 7.34
C VAL A 145 12.78 6.83 7.97
N SER A 146 13.85 6.46 7.25
CA SER A 146 14.84 5.46 7.69
C SER A 146 16.21 6.06 7.93
N GLU A 147 16.91 5.59 8.97
CA GLU A 147 18.28 5.97 9.29
C GLU A 147 19.33 5.16 8.49
N LYS A 148 18.93 4.08 7.81
CA LYS A 148 19.82 3.20 7.03
C LYS A 148 21.03 2.67 7.81
N MET A 149 20.87 2.37 9.10
CA MET A 149 21.92 1.85 10.00
C MET A 149 22.01 0.34 10.00
N ALA A 150 20.95 -0.35 9.59
CA ALA A 150 20.91 -1.81 9.47
C ALA A 150 20.72 -2.22 8.01
N PHE A 151 21.30 -3.33 7.65
CA PHE A 151 21.09 -4.01 6.37
C PHE A 151 20.23 -5.26 6.57
N VAL A 152 19.43 -5.58 5.57
CA VAL A 152 18.59 -6.77 5.55
C VAL A 152 19.06 -7.67 4.41
N GLY A 153 19.33 -8.92 4.74
CA GLY A 153 19.58 -9.99 3.80
C GLY A 153 18.60 -11.16 4.02
N GLY A 154 18.63 -12.14 3.15
CA GLY A 154 17.81 -13.33 3.32
C GLY A 154 17.43 -13.98 1.99
N GLU A 155 16.55 -14.96 2.08
CA GLU A 155 16.02 -15.68 0.93
C GLU A 155 14.54 -16.01 1.11
N VAL A 156 13.88 -16.26 -0.01
CA VAL A 156 12.49 -16.73 -0.08
C VAL A 156 12.50 -18.11 -0.72
N SER A 157 11.91 -19.07 -0.03
CA SER A 157 11.91 -20.49 -0.44
C SER A 157 10.48 -21.05 -0.54
N GLY A 158 10.20 -21.85 -1.58
CA GLY A 158 8.99 -22.68 -1.64
C GLY A 158 9.08 -23.95 -0.81
N ASN A 159 10.28 -24.30 -0.34
CA ASN A 159 10.46 -25.38 0.65
C ASN A 159 10.25 -24.79 2.06
N THR A 160 9.06 -24.98 2.59
CA THR A 160 8.62 -24.38 3.85
C THR A 160 8.55 -25.41 4.98
N ASP A 161 8.42 -24.96 6.21
CA ASP A 161 8.22 -25.84 7.38
C ASP A 161 6.85 -26.54 7.39
N ILE A 162 5.95 -26.22 6.45
CA ILE A 162 4.59 -26.77 6.38
C ILE A 162 4.27 -27.50 5.09
N ASP A 163 4.92 -27.15 3.99
CA ASP A 163 4.78 -27.81 2.69
C ASP A 163 6.08 -27.71 1.86
N PHE A 164 6.14 -28.47 0.78
CA PHE A 164 7.30 -28.52 -0.10
C PHE A 164 6.90 -28.15 -1.52
N ASN A 165 7.34 -26.95 -1.98
CA ASN A 165 7.06 -26.43 -3.32
C ASN A 165 5.58 -26.58 -3.72
N ALA A 166 4.69 -26.13 -2.86
CA ALA A 166 3.24 -26.27 -3.08
C ALA A 166 2.52 -24.92 -3.06
N GLN A 167 2.08 -24.46 -1.90
CA GLN A 167 1.20 -23.31 -1.78
C GLN A 167 1.79 -22.11 -1.05
N HIS A 168 2.91 -22.31 -0.36
CA HIS A 168 3.48 -21.29 0.51
C HIS A 168 4.91 -20.91 0.12
N GLN A 169 5.29 -19.74 0.61
CA GLN A 169 6.66 -19.24 0.58
C GLN A 169 7.09 -18.91 1.99
N GLN A 170 8.31 -19.30 2.36
CA GLN A 170 8.90 -19.00 3.67
C GLN A 170 10.14 -18.15 3.51
N LEU A 171 10.26 -17.12 4.38
CA LEU A 171 11.41 -16.26 4.43
C LEU A 171 12.39 -16.74 5.52
N SER A 172 13.67 -16.68 5.15
CA SER A 172 14.79 -16.65 6.09
C SER A 172 15.40 -15.27 6.03
N LEU A 173 15.47 -14.58 7.17
CA LEU A 173 15.93 -13.18 7.24
C LEU A 173 17.20 -13.08 8.07
N GLU A 174 18.08 -12.20 7.63
CA GLU A 174 19.26 -11.80 8.34
C GLU A 174 19.28 -10.27 8.45
N VAL A 175 19.42 -9.75 9.66
CA VAL A 175 19.56 -8.31 9.93
C VAL A 175 20.89 -8.08 10.57
N GLY A 176 21.73 -7.26 9.92
CA GLY A 176 23.03 -6.87 10.42
C GLY A 176 23.15 -5.36 10.60
N TRP A 177 24.04 -4.91 11.49
CA TRP A 177 24.28 -3.48 11.75
C TRP A 177 25.73 -3.20 12.11
N GLY A 178 26.13 -1.93 11.94
CA GLY A 178 27.45 -1.47 12.39
C GLY A 178 27.49 -1.35 13.91
N GLN A 179 28.40 -2.06 14.58
CA GLN A 179 28.53 -2.02 16.04
C GLN A 179 28.84 -0.61 16.58
N SER A 180 29.54 0.21 15.82
CA SER A 180 29.82 1.60 16.18
C SER A 180 28.60 2.51 16.10
N GLN A 181 27.60 2.15 15.29
CA GLN A 181 26.36 2.92 15.10
C GLN A 181 25.29 2.57 16.14
N LEU A 182 25.22 1.30 16.53
CA LEU A 182 24.23 0.78 17.49
C LEU A 182 24.93 -0.06 18.59
N PRO A 183 25.80 0.53 19.41
CA PRO A 183 26.68 -0.20 20.33
C PRO A 183 25.92 -0.90 21.47
N ASN A 184 24.75 -0.41 21.83
CA ASN A 184 23.96 -0.90 22.97
C ASN A 184 22.68 -1.62 22.56
N LEU A 185 22.49 -1.91 21.26
CA LEU A 185 21.29 -2.58 20.79
C LEU A 185 21.19 -4.00 21.37
N ASN A 186 20.12 -4.26 22.09
CA ASN A 186 19.74 -5.63 22.50
C ASN A 186 18.65 -6.16 21.57
N PRO A 187 19.00 -6.95 20.55
CA PRO A 187 18.04 -7.36 19.54
C PRO A 187 16.93 -8.29 20.08
N ALA A 188 17.14 -8.94 21.23
CA ALA A 188 16.14 -9.82 21.82
C ALA A 188 14.92 -9.07 22.39
N THR A 189 15.09 -7.81 22.77
CA THR A 189 14.05 -7.03 23.46
C THR A 189 13.69 -5.71 22.76
N GLU A 190 14.60 -5.20 21.93
CA GLU A 190 14.49 -3.85 21.37
C GLU A 190 14.32 -3.84 19.85
N MET A 191 14.49 -4.99 19.17
CA MET A 191 14.33 -5.09 17.72
C MET A 191 13.00 -5.72 17.34
N THR A 192 12.33 -5.16 16.37
CA THR A 192 11.15 -5.73 15.72
C THR A 192 11.33 -5.67 14.21
N VAL A 193 11.07 -6.76 13.53
CA VAL A 193 11.09 -6.83 12.07
C VAL A 193 9.66 -6.97 11.59
N ARG A 194 9.22 -6.03 10.75
CA ARG A 194 7.95 -6.09 10.03
C ARG A 194 8.20 -6.61 8.64
N VAL A 195 7.37 -7.51 8.18
CA VAL A 195 7.39 -8.07 6.83
C VAL A 195 6.03 -7.93 6.18
N GLN A 196 5.99 -7.37 4.97
CA GLN A 196 4.79 -7.25 4.14
C GLN A 196 5.03 -7.94 2.80
N GLN A 197 4.09 -8.75 2.36
CA GLN A 197 4.10 -9.34 1.02
C GLN A 197 3.37 -8.40 0.05
N ASN A 198 4.05 -7.94 -1.00
CA ASN A 198 3.51 -7.04 -2.03
C ASN A 198 2.90 -5.74 -1.45
N GLY A 199 3.46 -5.22 -0.37
CA GLY A 199 2.96 -4.01 0.31
C GLY A 199 1.58 -4.18 0.98
N ARG A 200 1.09 -5.40 1.13
CA ARG A 200 -0.20 -5.69 1.79
C ARG A 200 -0.08 -5.58 3.29
N ARG A 201 -1.03 -4.89 3.91
CA ARG A 201 -1.11 -4.76 5.37
C ARG A 201 -1.92 -5.86 6.04
N ASP A 202 -2.89 -6.43 5.33
CA ASP A 202 -3.77 -7.47 5.85
C ASP A 202 -3.03 -8.78 6.21
N ASN A 203 -1.89 -9.05 5.56
CA ASN A 203 -1.05 -10.21 5.81
C ASN A 203 0.32 -9.86 6.42
N GLU A 204 0.51 -8.62 6.88
CA GLU A 204 1.80 -8.22 7.48
C GLU A 204 2.13 -9.04 8.73
N GLN A 205 3.41 -9.28 8.95
CA GLN A 205 3.91 -10.01 10.10
C GLN A 205 4.93 -9.19 10.89
N LEU A 206 4.82 -9.25 12.22
CA LEU A 206 5.76 -8.64 13.15
C LEU A 206 6.55 -9.74 13.86
N VAL A 207 7.84 -9.77 13.65
CA VAL A 207 8.76 -10.78 14.21
C VAL A 207 9.70 -10.12 15.21
N THR A 208 9.68 -10.60 16.45
CA THR A 208 10.45 -10.00 17.57
C THR A 208 11.48 -10.96 18.17
N LYS A 209 11.44 -12.24 17.82
CA LYS A 209 12.33 -13.24 18.42
C LYS A 209 13.19 -13.88 17.35
N PRO A 210 14.47 -13.49 17.24
CA PRO A 210 15.39 -14.15 16.31
C PRO A 210 15.70 -15.57 16.79
N LEU A 211 16.00 -16.45 15.84
CA LEU A 211 16.49 -17.81 16.12
C LEU A 211 17.92 -17.76 16.68
N ARG A 212 18.77 -16.91 16.12
CA ARG A 212 20.16 -16.75 16.56
C ARG A 212 20.49 -15.26 16.69
N ILE A 213 21.29 -14.95 17.71
CA ILE A 213 21.85 -13.62 17.96
C ILE A 213 23.37 -13.74 17.93
N GLU A 214 24.00 -13.00 17.07
CA GLU A 214 25.45 -12.89 16.96
C GLU A 214 25.88 -11.46 17.38
N ALA A 215 27.15 -11.14 17.37
CA ALA A 215 27.65 -9.87 17.91
C ALA A 215 26.97 -8.63 17.31
N ASN A 216 26.72 -8.62 16.01
CA ASN A 216 26.14 -7.50 15.28
C ASN A 216 25.18 -7.96 14.16
N ARG A 217 24.59 -9.13 14.36
CA ARG A 217 23.67 -9.76 13.40
C ARG A 217 22.68 -10.65 14.13
N VAL A 218 21.43 -10.68 13.60
CA VAL A 218 20.40 -11.61 14.01
C VAL A 218 19.86 -12.37 12.82
N VAL A 219 19.41 -13.59 13.07
CA VAL A 219 18.88 -14.49 12.06
C VAL A 219 17.48 -14.95 12.47
N TYR A 220 16.53 -14.83 11.56
CA TYR A 220 15.16 -15.31 11.69
C TYR A 220 14.94 -16.43 10.67
N GLU A 221 14.88 -17.64 11.15
CA GLU A 221 14.64 -18.86 10.37
C GLU A 221 13.60 -19.71 11.10
N HIS A 222 12.89 -20.58 10.40
CA HIS A 222 11.91 -21.49 10.98
C HIS A 222 10.83 -20.79 11.84
N ASP A 223 10.50 -19.55 11.54
CA ASP A 223 9.41 -18.83 12.18
C ASP A 223 8.15 -18.95 11.32
N ARG A 224 7.10 -19.55 11.88
CA ARG A 224 5.84 -19.75 11.16
C ARG A 224 5.17 -18.45 10.73
N ARG A 225 5.48 -17.32 11.36
CA ARG A 225 5.01 -16.00 10.96
C ARG A 225 5.62 -15.53 9.64
N LEU A 226 6.76 -16.10 9.25
CA LEU A 226 7.45 -15.83 8.00
C LEU A 226 7.04 -16.80 6.87
N ILE A 227 5.95 -17.54 7.06
CA ILE A 227 5.32 -18.36 6.02
C ILE A 227 4.09 -17.62 5.51
N PHE A 228 4.08 -17.36 4.21
CA PHE A 228 3.02 -16.63 3.50
C PHE A 228 2.38 -17.53 2.46
N GLU A 229 1.09 -17.31 2.18
CA GLU A 229 0.47 -17.88 0.99
C GLU A 229 1.22 -17.38 -0.26
N GLY A 230 1.51 -18.28 -1.20
CA GLY A 230 2.17 -17.92 -2.45
C GLY A 230 1.30 -17.00 -3.32
N GLY A 231 -0.01 -17.14 -3.23
CA GLY A 231 -0.94 -16.40 -4.06
C GLY A 231 -0.75 -16.70 -5.54
N ASN A 232 -1.01 -15.73 -6.39
CA ASN A 232 -0.86 -15.80 -7.84
C ASN A 232 -0.40 -14.45 -8.36
N ASN A 233 0.00 -14.37 -9.66
CA ASN A 233 0.25 -13.09 -10.31
C ASN A 233 -0.99 -12.20 -10.22
N TRP A 234 -0.77 -10.90 -10.01
CA TRP A 234 -1.84 -9.92 -10.03
C TRP A 234 -2.46 -9.84 -11.42
N ARG A 235 -3.77 -9.74 -11.49
CA ARG A 235 -4.48 -9.40 -12.73
C ARG A 235 -4.17 -7.97 -13.10
N ARG A 236 -4.23 -7.64 -14.38
CA ARG A 236 -3.92 -6.29 -14.85
C ARG A 236 -4.89 -5.83 -15.93
N PHE A 237 -5.11 -4.54 -15.93
CA PHE A 237 -5.76 -3.86 -17.04
C PHE A 237 -5.14 -2.48 -17.24
N GLU A 238 -5.35 -1.93 -18.44
CA GLU A 238 -4.83 -0.63 -18.82
C GLU A 238 -5.85 0.09 -19.71
N PHE A 239 -6.15 1.34 -19.39
CA PHE A 239 -6.89 2.25 -20.25
C PHE A 239 -6.20 3.61 -20.28
N THR A 240 -5.43 3.83 -21.32
CA THR A 240 -4.62 5.05 -21.53
C THR A 240 -5.15 5.91 -22.66
N ASP A 241 -6.16 5.43 -23.40
CA ASP A 241 -6.78 6.08 -24.54
C ASP A 241 -8.30 5.86 -24.46
N GLU A 242 -9.10 6.87 -24.77
CA GLU A 242 -10.55 6.80 -24.75
C GLU A 242 -11.16 6.06 -25.96
N LYS A 243 -10.39 5.84 -27.00
CA LYS A 243 -10.84 5.22 -28.27
C LYS A 243 -10.43 3.77 -28.39
N TYR A 244 -9.26 3.43 -27.83
CA TYR A 244 -8.65 2.13 -28.02
C TYR A 244 -8.56 1.38 -26.70
N PRO A 245 -9.24 0.23 -26.58
CA PRO A 245 -9.09 -0.64 -25.41
C PRO A 245 -7.63 -1.10 -25.27
N GLY A 246 -7.10 -0.96 -24.05
CA GLY A 246 -5.79 -1.47 -23.67
C GLY A 246 -5.83 -2.92 -23.18
N ILE A 247 -4.76 -3.34 -22.53
CA ILE A 247 -4.66 -4.69 -21.94
C ILE A 247 -5.81 -4.90 -20.95
N GLY A 248 -6.43 -6.07 -20.97
CA GLY A 248 -7.48 -6.46 -20.04
C GLY A 248 -8.82 -5.74 -20.22
N VAL A 249 -8.97 -4.86 -21.23
CA VAL A 249 -10.21 -4.13 -21.52
C VAL A 249 -10.87 -4.73 -22.76
N ASP A 250 -12.13 -5.17 -22.62
CA ASP A 250 -12.93 -5.69 -23.73
C ASP A 250 -13.42 -4.54 -24.63
N ARG A 251 -13.97 -3.50 -24.06
CA ARG A 251 -14.50 -2.34 -24.80
C ARG A 251 -14.62 -1.09 -23.94
N ILE A 252 -14.60 0.05 -24.61
CA ILE A 252 -14.87 1.38 -24.01
C ILE A 252 -16.17 1.94 -24.60
N ARG A 253 -17.02 2.54 -23.78
CA ARG A 253 -18.24 3.22 -24.19
C ARG A 253 -18.38 4.54 -23.46
N TYR A 254 -18.80 5.57 -24.17
CA TYR A 254 -19.20 6.83 -23.57
C TYR A 254 -20.70 6.80 -23.29
N GLN A 255 -21.07 6.89 -22.02
CA GLN A 255 -22.45 6.93 -21.57
C GLN A 255 -22.59 7.72 -20.27
N SER A 256 -23.73 8.42 -20.08
CA SER A 256 -23.99 9.20 -18.86
C SER A 256 -22.88 10.19 -18.51
N SER A 257 -22.32 10.87 -19.51
CA SER A 257 -21.26 11.87 -19.41
C SER A 257 -19.91 11.35 -18.91
N LEU A 258 -19.68 10.04 -18.92
CA LEU A 258 -18.41 9.41 -18.56
C LEU A 258 -18.06 8.27 -19.53
N TYR A 259 -16.79 7.95 -19.63
CA TYR A 259 -16.33 6.72 -20.26
C TYR A 259 -16.49 5.54 -19.32
N HIS A 260 -16.96 4.42 -19.86
CA HIS A 260 -17.03 3.12 -19.18
C HIS A 260 -16.06 2.16 -19.86
N ALA A 261 -15.06 1.70 -19.13
CA ALA A 261 -14.15 0.65 -19.55
C ALA A 261 -14.66 -0.69 -19.01
N PHE A 262 -15.23 -1.51 -19.89
CA PHE A 262 -15.65 -2.86 -19.54
C PHE A 262 -14.42 -3.77 -19.62
N LEU A 263 -14.00 -4.32 -18.48
CA LEU A 263 -12.88 -5.24 -18.42
C LEU A 263 -13.28 -6.61 -18.98
N ASN A 264 -12.30 -7.40 -19.36
CA ASN A 264 -12.51 -8.78 -19.75
C ASN A 264 -13.24 -9.55 -18.64
N LEU A 265 -14.09 -10.51 -19.00
CA LEU A 265 -14.73 -11.37 -18.01
C LEU A 265 -13.70 -12.28 -17.36
N ASP A 266 -13.42 -12.04 -16.09
CA ASP A 266 -12.54 -12.87 -15.28
C ASP A 266 -13.22 -14.18 -14.86
N GLN A 267 -12.40 -15.19 -14.63
CA GLN A 267 -12.82 -16.49 -14.09
C GLN A 267 -12.00 -16.85 -12.86
N GLU A 268 -12.56 -17.71 -12.00
CA GLU A 268 -11.79 -18.38 -10.97
C GLU A 268 -10.61 -19.12 -11.62
N ARG A 269 -9.43 -19.01 -11.01
CA ARG A 269 -8.21 -19.68 -11.47
C ARG A 269 -7.51 -20.48 -10.37
N SER A 270 -8.22 -20.69 -9.24
CA SER A 270 -7.70 -21.40 -8.07
C SER A 270 -7.29 -22.86 -8.33
N LEU A 271 -7.87 -23.49 -9.35
CA LEU A 271 -7.55 -24.85 -9.76
C LEU A 271 -6.63 -24.91 -11.01
N ASN A 272 -6.22 -23.77 -11.54
CA ASN A 272 -5.35 -23.74 -12.70
C ASN A 272 -3.90 -23.99 -12.29
N HIS A 273 -3.11 -24.54 -13.22
CA HIS A 273 -1.66 -24.55 -13.07
C HIS A 273 -1.12 -23.13 -13.11
N TYR A 274 -0.03 -22.89 -12.37
CA TYR A 274 0.65 -21.62 -12.41
C TYR A 274 1.15 -21.29 -13.82
N ILE A 275 0.90 -20.07 -14.25
CA ILE A 275 1.44 -19.49 -15.49
C ILE A 275 1.96 -18.11 -15.13
N TYR A 276 3.25 -17.91 -15.33
CA TYR A 276 3.87 -16.61 -15.08
C TYR A 276 3.27 -15.51 -15.98
N ASP A 277 2.91 -14.40 -15.38
CA ASP A 277 2.63 -13.13 -16.05
C ASP A 277 3.30 -12.00 -15.28
N GLN A 278 3.77 -10.99 -15.98
CA GLN A 278 4.40 -9.83 -15.35
C GLN A 278 3.33 -8.93 -14.74
N ASP A 279 3.51 -8.57 -13.46
CA ASP A 279 2.64 -7.66 -12.75
C ASP A 279 3.42 -6.54 -12.03
N GLN A 280 2.73 -5.73 -11.24
CA GLN A 280 3.27 -4.60 -10.48
C GLN A 280 3.02 -4.75 -8.98
N HIS A 281 2.81 -5.98 -8.50
CA HIS A 281 2.57 -6.32 -7.10
C HIS A 281 1.40 -5.54 -6.47
N GLY A 282 0.29 -5.39 -7.24
CA GLY A 282 -0.92 -4.71 -6.76
C GLY A 282 -0.92 -3.20 -6.90
N ARG A 283 0.16 -2.60 -7.38
CA ARG A 283 0.31 -1.15 -7.57
C ARG A 283 -0.45 -0.67 -8.81
N PHE A 284 -0.64 0.65 -8.91
CA PHE A 284 -1.14 1.29 -10.11
C PHE A 284 -0.21 2.43 -10.56
N TYR A 285 -0.28 2.71 -11.85
CA TYR A 285 0.50 3.77 -12.48
C TYR A 285 -0.40 4.63 -13.35
N LEU A 286 -0.46 5.94 -13.05
CA LEU A 286 -1.26 6.90 -13.82
C LEU A 286 -0.54 7.27 -15.11
N HIS A 287 -1.20 7.02 -16.22
CA HIS A 287 -0.69 7.26 -17.55
C HIS A 287 -1.83 7.47 -18.54
N ALA A 288 -1.74 8.53 -19.34
CA ALA A 288 -2.65 8.82 -20.44
C ALA A 288 -1.85 9.10 -21.71
N LEU A 289 -2.37 8.66 -22.84
CA LEU A 289 -1.83 9.01 -24.16
C LEU A 289 -2.45 10.33 -24.64
N ARG A 290 -1.72 11.04 -25.47
CA ARG A 290 -2.19 12.30 -26.13
C ARG A 290 -2.58 13.42 -25.18
N VAL A 291 -1.97 13.47 -24.01
CA VAL A 291 -2.08 14.57 -23.06
C VAL A 291 -0.68 15.16 -22.81
N ASP A 292 -0.62 16.45 -22.56
CA ASP A 292 0.64 17.13 -22.25
C ASP A 292 0.96 17.04 -20.74
N ASP A 293 -0.05 17.22 -19.90
CA ASP A 293 0.06 17.09 -18.43
C ASP A 293 -0.89 16.01 -17.91
N LYS A 294 -0.33 14.82 -17.64
CA LYS A 294 -1.10 13.68 -17.13
C LYS A 294 -1.76 13.92 -15.76
N GLU A 295 -1.25 14.87 -14.98
CA GLU A 295 -1.81 15.19 -13.66
C GLU A 295 -3.21 15.82 -13.78
N VAL A 296 -3.45 16.63 -14.82
CA VAL A 296 -4.68 17.42 -14.96
C VAL A 296 -5.47 17.15 -16.25
N GLU A 297 -4.90 16.47 -17.24
CA GLU A 297 -5.56 16.18 -18.51
C GLU A 297 -6.02 14.72 -18.65
N SER A 298 -5.68 13.86 -17.67
CA SER A 298 -6.12 12.47 -17.67
C SER A 298 -7.59 12.36 -17.30
N GLU A 299 -8.34 11.61 -18.11
CA GLU A 299 -9.77 11.40 -17.92
C GLU A 299 -10.07 10.31 -16.87
N TYR A 300 -11.22 10.41 -16.23
CA TYR A 300 -11.75 9.39 -15.35
C TYR A 300 -12.71 8.45 -16.08
N PHE A 301 -12.54 7.15 -15.84
CA PHE A 301 -13.37 6.09 -16.39
C PHE A 301 -14.06 5.32 -15.28
N LYS A 302 -15.28 4.87 -15.53
CA LYS A 302 -15.87 3.80 -14.75
C LYS A 302 -15.33 2.46 -15.24
N ALA A 303 -14.38 1.88 -14.52
CA ALA A 303 -13.89 0.53 -14.75
C ALA A 303 -14.94 -0.48 -14.25
N VAL A 304 -15.44 -1.32 -15.16
CA VAL A 304 -16.48 -2.32 -14.86
C VAL A 304 -15.82 -3.68 -14.76
N PHE A 305 -15.64 -4.14 -13.53
CA PHE A 305 -15.12 -5.47 -13.21
C PHE A 305 -16.23 -6.51 -13.29
N SER A 306 -15.93 -7.67 -13.85
CA SER A 306 -16.86 -8.80 -13.93
C SER A 306 -16.09 -10.10 -13.65
N LEU A 307 -16.55 -10.87 -12.66
CA LEU A 307 -15.94 -12.15 -12.27
C LEU A 307 -16.99 -13.25 -12.31
N LYS A 308 -16.71 -14.30 -13.08
CA LYS A 308 -17.47 -15.54 -13.06
C LYS A 308 -16.90 -16.47 -12.01
N ALA A 309 -17.56 -16.53 -10.86
CA ALA A 309 -17.14 -17.33 -9.72
C ALA A 309 -18.38 -17.96 -9.02
N SER A 310 -18.13 -18.90 -8.11
CA SER A 310 -19.20 -19.57 -7.37
C SER A 310 -20.01 -18.58 -6.53
N ARG A 311 -21.34 -18.58 -6.68
CA ARG A 311 -22.27 -17.80 -5.86
C ARG A 311 -22.11 -18.05 -4.35
N GLN A 312 -21.60 -19.20 -3.95
CA GLN A 312 -21.40 -19.51 -2.52
C GLN A 312 -20.43 -18.56 -1.84
N LEU A 313 -19.53 -17.89 -2.60
CA LEU A 313 -18.60 -16.90 -2.10
C LEU A 313 -19.30 -15.62 -1.61
N ASP A 314 -20.51 -15.31 -2.13
CA ASP A 314 -21.28 -14.11 -1.74
C ASP A 314 -21.59 -14.06 -0.23
N LYS A 315 -21.73 -15.21 0.42
CA LYS A 315 -21.94 -15.29 1.87
C LYS A 315 -20.79 -14.71 2.69
N ARG A 316 -19.57 -14.75 2.16
CA ARG A 316 -18.37 -14.19 2.76
C ARG A 316 -18.09 -12.78 2.23
N GLY A 317 -18.60 -12.46 1.07
CA GLY A 317 -18.28 -11.28 0.27
C GLY A 317 -17.07 -11.50 -0.62
N VAL A 318 -17.12 -10.98 -1.84
CA VAL A 318 -16.00 -10.93 -2.78
C VAL A 318 -15.57 -9.47 -2.90
N TYR A 319 -14.29 -9.21 -2.78
CA TYR A 319 -13.76 -7.85 -2.79
C TYR A 319 -12.64 -7.71 -3.81
N LEU A 320 -12.50 -6.51 -4.37
CA LEU A 320 -11.35 -6.11 -5.17
C LEU A 320 -10.21 -5.69 -4.24
N LEU A 321 -9.04 -6.27 -4.44
CA LEU A 321 -7.81 -5.91 -3.76
C LEU A 321 -6.85 -5.27 -4.75
N GLY A 322 -6.32 -4.11 -4.42
CA GLY A 322 -5.31 -3.36 -5.17
C GLY A 322 -4.99 -2.06 -4.46
N GLU A 323 -3.88 -1.42 -4.80
CA GLU A 323 -3.51 -0.14 -4.21
C GLU A 323 -4.60 0.94 -4.45
N PHE A 324 -5.25 0.92 -5.62
CA PHE A 324 -6.34 1.85 -5.97
C PHE A 324 -7.59 1.73 -5.09
N SER A 325 -7.77 0.61 -4.41
CA SER A 325 -8.85 0.38 -3.43
C SER A 325 -8.37 0.58 -1.98
N HIS A 326 -7.13 1.06 -1.80
CA HIS A 326 -6.46 1.22 -0.50
C HIS A 326 -6.49 -0.06 0.34
N GLN A 327 -6.64 -1.22 -0.31
CA GLN A 327 -6.76 -2.54 0.33
C GLN A 327 -7.89 -2.62 1.38
N ALA A 328 -8.89 -1.73 1.28
CA ALA A 328 -10.02 -1.68 2.20
C ALA A 328 -11.11 -2.69 1.82
N LEU A 329 -11.69 -3.32 2.84
CA LEU A 329 -12.88 -4.18 2.69
C LEU A 329 -14.16 -3.38 2.96
N ASP A 330 -14.44 -2.44 2.12
CA ASP A 330 -15.58 -1.54 2.25
C ASP A 330 -16.55 -1.65 1.06
N SER A 331 -17.51 -0.75 1.01
CA SER A 331 -18.46 -0.68 -0.09
C SER A 331 -17.82 -0.32 -1.43
N LEU A 332 -16.62 0.30 -1.45
CA LEU A 332 -15.92 0.69 -2.67
C LEU A 332 -15.25 -0.52 -3.34
N SER A 333 -14.81 -1.50 -2.56
CA SER A 333 -14.13 -2.71 -3.04
C SER A 333 -15.04 -3.94 -3.14
N ARG A 334 -16.17 -3.98 -2.39
CA ARG A 334 -17.11 -5.09 -2.39
C ARG A 334 -17.82 -5.24 -3.73
N MET A 335 -17.80 -6.46 -4.29
CA MET A 335 -18.53 -6.82 -5.48
C MET A 335 -19.95 -7.29 -5.16
N GLU A 336 -20.86 -7.06 -6.08
CA GLU A 336 -22.25 -7.52 -6.01
C GLU A 336 -22.47 -8.68 -6.97
N TYR A 337 -23.24 -9.69 -6.53
CA TYR A 337 -23.57 -10.83 -7.38
C TYR A 337 -24.82 -10.52 -8.23
N ASP A 338 -24.67 -10.57 -9.55
CA ASP A 338 -25.76 -10.45 -10.52
C ASP A 338 -26.35 -11.85 -10.78
N ASP A 339 -27.53 -12.11 -10.24
CA ASP A 339 -28.25 -13.39 -10.37
C ASP A 339 -28.67 -13.70 -11.82
N VAL A 340 -28.84 -12.68 -12.66
CA VAL A 340 -29.31 -12.85 -14.04
C VAL A 340 -28.14 -13.31 -14.91
N GLU A 341 -26.98 -12.70 -14.75
CA GLU A 341 -25.79 -13.00 -15.55
C GLU A 341 -24.88 -14.06 -14.89
N GLY A 342 -25.08 -14.34 -13.61
CA GLY A 342 -24.30 -15.33 -12.86
C GLY A 342 -22.85 -14.90 -12.63
N VAL A 343 -22.62 -13.61 -12.42
CA VAL A 343 -21.29 -13.02 -12.24
C VAL A 343 -21.27 -12.03 -11.07
N TYR A 344 -20.13 -11.85 -10.46
CA TYR A 344 -19.89 -10.72 -9.56
C TYR A 344 -19.51 -9.49 -10.38
N ARG A 345 -20.06 -8.33 -10.00
CA ARG A 345 -19.80 -7.05 -10.66
C ARG A 345 -19.42 -5.96 -9.68
N LYS A 346 -18.56 -5.06 -10.17
CA LYS A 346 -18.19 -3.81 -9.48
C LYS A 346 -17.84 -2.74 -10.50
N GLU A 347 -18.35 -1.53 -10.27
CA GLU A 347 -17.90 -0.33 -10.97
C GLU A 347 -17.01 0.50 -10.04
N VAL A 348 -15.85 0.89 -10.52
CA VAL A 348 -14.91 1.76 -9.78
C VAL A 348 -14.51 2.91 -10.68
N LEU A 349 -14.59 4.14 -10.16
CA LEU A 349 -14.17 5.34 -10.87
C LEU A 349 -12.65 5.49 -10.73
N LEU A 350 -11.91 5.34 -11.83
CA LEU A 350 -10.46 5.34 -11.87
C LEU A 350 -9.94 6.29 -12.95
N LYS A 351 -8.82 6.95 -12.70
CA LYS A 351 -8.11 7.81 -13.66
C LYS A 351 -7.38 6.97 -14.70
N GLN A 352 -7.15 7.48 -15.90
CA GLN A 352 -6.38 6.79 -16.94
C GLN A 352 -5.04 6.28 -16.40
N GLY A 353 -4.73 5.01 -16.69
CA GLY A 353 -3.55 4.35 -16.17
C GLY A 353 -3.53 2.85 -16.37
N ALA A 354 -2.55 2.22 -15.74
CA ALA A 354 -2.38 0.77 -15.65
C ALA A 354 -2.53 0.33 -14.18
N TYR A 355 -3.30 -0.73 -13.95
CA TYR A 355 -3.75 -1.15 -12.64
C TYR A 355 -3.54 -2.64 -12.43
N ASN A 356 -3.09 -3.01 -11.23
CA ASN A 356 -3.11 -4.38 -10.79
C ASN A 356 -4.23 -4.63 -9.76
N TYR A 357 -4.83 -5.82 -9.80
CA TYR A 357 -5.88 -6.21 -8.87
C TYR A 357 -5.93 -7.72 -8.67
N MET A 358 -6.56 -8.12 -7.58
CA MET A 358 -6.94 -9.48 -7.25
C MET A 358 -8.36 -9.51 -6.68
N TYR A 359 -8.95 -10.69 -6.67
CA TYR A 359 -10.19 -10.94 -5.94
C TYR A 359 -9.86 -11.67 -4.64
N VAL A 360 -10.41 -11.15 -3.55
CA VAL A 360 -10.20 -11.72 -2.21
C VAL A 360 -11.52 -12.01 -1.52
N VAL A 361 -11.44 -12.97 -0.61
CA VAL A 361 -12.56 -13.36 0.24
C VAL A 361 -12.09 -13.30 1.70
N PRO A 362 -12.83 -12.66 2.62
CA PRO A 362 -12.49 -12.69 4.03
C PRO A 362 -12.47 -14.13 4.58
N GLU A 363 -11.40 -14.47 5.30
CA GLU A 363 -11.24 -15.74 5.98
C GLU A 363 -10.73 -15.49 7.41
N GLY A 364 -11.66 -15.51 8.37
CA GLY A 364 -11.37 -15.05 9.73
C GLY A 364 -10.99 -13.56 9.74
N ASN A 365 -9.79 -13.25 10.21
CA ASN A 365 -9.25 -11.87 10.26
C ASN A 365 -8.30 -11.55 9.09
N GLN A 366 -8.13 -12.46 8.14
CA GLN A 366 -7.23 -12.31 7.00
C GLN A 366 -8.02 -12.28 5.68
N LEU A 367 -7.36 -11.84 4.62
CA LEU A 367 -7.87 -11.87 3.26
C LEU A 367 -7.20 -13.01 2.50
N SER A 368 -7.98 -14.01 2.10
CA SER A 368 -7.48 -15.11 1.29
C SER A 368 -7.71 -14.86 -0.19
N THR A 369 -6.68 -15.06 -0.99
CA THR A 369 -6.73 -15.11 -2.44
C THR A 369 -7.02 -16.55 -2.92
N ALA A 370 -6.81 -17.56 -2.08
CA ALA A 370 -6.83 -18.98 -2.42
C ALA A 370 -8.11 -19.44 -3.13
N ALA A 371 -9.27 -18.94 -2.69
CA ALA A 371 -10.57 -19.39 -3.21
C ALA A 371 -10.80 -19.01 -4.68
N ILE A 372 -10.22 -17.91 -5.15
CA ILE A 372 -10.45 -17.36 -6.50
C ILE A 372 -9.17 -17.39 -7.34
N GLU A 373 -8.06 -16.98 -6.75
CA GLU A 373 -6.78 -16.85 -7.45
C GLU A 373 -5.89 -18.11 -7.36
N GLY A 374 -6.03 -18.89 -6.29
CA GLY A 374 -5.15 -20.01 -5.98
C GLY A 374 -3.89 -19.58 -5.25
N ASN A 375 -3.10 -20.56 -4.83
CA ASN A 375 -1.82 -20.37 -4.17
C ASN A 375 -0.73 -21.18 -4.87
N HIS A 376 0.35 -20.50 -5.28
CA HIS A 376 1.46 -21.08 -6.02
C HIS A 376 2.79 -20.58 -5.44
N TYR A 377 3.67 -21.49 -5.05
CA TYR A 377 4.99 -21.12 -4.52
C TYR A 377 5.87 -20.41 -5.56
N GLU A 378 5.58 -20.60 -6.86
CA GLU A 378 6.30 -19.99 -7.97
C GLU A 378 6.00 -18.50 -8.17
N THR A 379 5.00 -17.96 -7.51
CA THR A 379 4.60 -16.55 -7.66
C THR A 379 5.77 -15.62 -7.30
N PRO A 380 6.13 -14.66 -8.16
CA PRO A 380 7.26 -13.76 -7.92
C PRO A 380 6.90 -12.64 -6.94
N ASN A 381 6.54 -12.99 -5.72
CA ASN A 381 6.19 -12.01 -4.69
C ASN A 381 7.38 -11.16 -4.26
N GLU A 382 7.10 -9.89 -3.96
CA GLU A 382 8.01 -8.95 -3.32
C GLU A 382 7.73 -8.92 -1.81
N TYR A 383 8.77 -9.04 -1.00
CA TYR A 383 8.67 -8.94 0.45
C TYR A 383 9.41 -7.70 0.92
N GLN A 384 8.67 -6.78 1.53
CA GLN A 384 9.16 -5.52 2.07
C GLN A 384 9.44 -5.72 3.55
N ILE A 385 10.66 -5.42 3.97
CA ILE A 385 11.14 -5.64 5.34
C ILE A 385 11.50 -4.29 5.96
N TYR A 386 10.96 -4.04 7.15
CA TYR A 386 11.23 -2.86 7.95
C TYR A 386 11.82 -3.29 9.29
N VAL A 387 12.95 -2.71 9.69
CA VAL A 387 13.64 -3.03 10.93
C VAL A 387 13.50 -1.88 11.91
N TYR A 388 12.73 -2.11 12.95
CA TYR A 388 12.51 -1.14 14.03
C TYR A 388 13.41 -1.42 15.22
N TYR A 389 13.91 -0.36 15.82
CA TYR A 389 14.66 -0.36 17.06
C TYR A 389 13.96 0.55 18.07
N HIS A 390 13.56 -0.01 19.19
CA HIS A 390 12.98 0.72 20.31
C HIS A 390 13.90 0.66 21.51
N PRO A 391 14.82 1.64 21.69
CA PRO A 391 15.67 1.70 22.87
C PRO A 391 14.82 1.75 24.16
N PHE A 392 15.25 1.06 25.21
CA PHE A 392 14.50 0.96 26.49
C PHE A 392 14.04 2.32 27.06
N ALA A 393 14.81 3.38 26.85
CA ALA A 393 14.47 4.71 27.34
C ALA A 393 13.84 5.63 26.28
N ALA A 394 13.61 5.14 25.06
CA ALA A 394 13.04 5.94 23.98
C ALA A 394 11.51 6.01 24.11
N ARG A 395 10.93 7.10 23.59
CA ARG A 395 9.48 7.33 23.51
C ARG A 395 8.92 6.98 22.13
N TYR A 396 9.76 6.57 21.18
CA TYR A 396 9.37 6.26 19.80
C TYR A 396 10.19 5.11 19.22
N ASP A 397 9.69 4.57 18.13
CA ASP A 397 10.32 3.50 17.36
C ASP A 397 11.18 4.09 16.23
N ARG A 398 12.48 3.80 16.25
CA ARG A 398 13.40 4.19 15.18
C ARG A 398 13.33 3.17 14.04
N LEU A 399 13.19 3.61 12.81
CA LEU A 399 13.32 2.77 11.63
C LEU A 399 14.78 2.76 11.18
N ILE A 400 15.53 1.73 11.58
CA ILE A 400 16.98 1.67 11.38
C ILE A 400 17.40 0.98 10.08
N GLY A 401 16.50 0.25 9.43
CA GLY A 401 16.79 -0.45 8.18
C GLY A 401 15.56 -0.87 7.40
N ILE A 402 15.74 -0.98 6.10
CA ILE A 402 14.75 -1.47 5.16
C ILE A 402 15.39 -2.47 4.19
N GLY A 403 14.62 -3.39 3.68
CA GLY A 403 15.06 -4.34 2.66
C GLY A 403 13.91 -4.83 1.79
N VAL A 404 14.25 -5.37 0.63
CA VAL A 404 13.31 -6.03 -0.27
C VAL A 404 13.89 -7.37 -0.67
N LEU A 405 13.12 -8.43 -0.48
CA LEU A 405 13.41 -9.77 -0.97
C LEU A 405 12.39 -10.17 -2.04
N ASN A 406 12.85 -10.81 -3.09
CA ASN A 406 11.99 -11.33 -4.15
C ASN A 406 12.01 -12.86 -4.14
N ALA A 407 10.87 -13.49 -4.38
CA ALA A 407 10.71 -14.95 -4.37
C ALA A 407 11.58 -15.69 -5.39
N GLN A 408 12.23 -15.00 -6.33
CA GLN A 408 13.13 -15.58 -7.33
C GLN A 408 14.63 -15.37 -7.02
N GLY A 409 14.99 -15.08 -5.77
CA GLY A 409 16.39 -15.12 -5.32
C GLY A 409 17.27 -13.95 -5.74
N GLN A 410 16.73 -12.82 -6.14
CA GLN A 410 17.52 -11.61 -6.38
C GLN A 410 17.39 -10.65 -5.18
N THR A 411 18.41 -10.65 -4.34
CA THR A 411 18.56 -9.64 -3.28
C THR A 411 18.93 -8.32 -3.92
N SER A 412 18.01 -7.36 -3.96
CA SER A 412 18.35 -5.99 -4.30
C SER A 412 18.50 -5.17 -3.01
N THR A 413 19.73 -5.07 -2.52
CA THR A 413 20.10 -3.99 -1.57
C THR A 413 20.09 -2.68 -2.34
N ARG A 414 19.15 -1.80 -2.03
CA ARG A 414 19.14 -0.41 -2.53
C ARG A 414 19.28 0.58 -1.39
#